data_2f7489bc598e8d217a69a3bc6b112926
#
_entry.id   2f7489bc598e8d217a69a3bc6b112926
#
_cell.length_a   1.000
_cell.length_b   1.000
_cell.length_c   1.000
_cell.angle_alpha   90.00
_cell.angle_beta   90.00
_cell.angle_gamma   90.00
#
_symmetry.space_group_name_H-M   'P 1'
#
loop_
_entity.id
_entity.type
_entity.pdbx_description
1 polymer ?
#
loop_
_entity_poly.entity_id
_entity_poly.type
_entity_poly.pdbx_seq_one_letter_code
_entity_poly.pdbx_strand_id
1 'polypeptide(L)'
;RGQFEARLKSLLNEAAERGNVVLVIDEIHNIVAAGDAEGAMSAANILKPALARGEIQIIGATTLTEYRKHIEKDSALERRFQPVLIDEPSIDESIEILKGIKDYYENYHSVKISDDIIEQAVRLSERYITDRFLPDKAIDVIDEAGSRVNLKNKALYDVKLLEDRLDVIEEDIETATDDGDFEKIANLKTEKLKVEKDIETAENEAKKAEITFDDIAAVIEGWTKIPVHRLTEDESTKLLNLESRIHERVIGQNEAVEAVSRAIRRGRADITTRKRPVSFIFAGPTGVGKTELVKTIAEVMFDNEESLIRIDMSEYMEKHSVSKLIGSPPGYVGYDDAGQLTEKVRRKPYSVILLDEIEKAHPEVFNLFLQILDDGRVADSHGKIVNFENTIIIMTTNAGSEFKSAAAGFNSNDEVKLDDNVDKSLKQFFKPEFLNRIDEIVTFKPLTKENLRQIIDLLLKDIHAKLAEKDAKLVVTDEAKELILEKGYDKRYGARPLKRAIQKLLEDKLSILSLTGQITSGCVITADRKDNEITLTAVSNLIEN
;
A
#
# COMPACT_ATOMS: atom_id res chain seq x y z
N ARG A 1 -6.75 -41.84 -18.19
CA ARG A 1 -7.13 -42.11 -16.78
C ARG A 1 -6.67 -43.50 -16.34
N GLY A 2 -7.03 -44.59 -16.99
CA GLY A 2 -6.61 -45.97 -16.62
C GLY A 2 -5.09 -46.18 -16.58
N GLN A 3 -4.31 -45.42 -17.35
CA GLN A 3 -2.84 -45.45 -17.30
C GLN A 3 -2.28 -44.84 -16.00
N PHE A 4 -2.90 -43.79 -15.47
CA PHE A 4 -2.48 -43.18 -14.20
C PHE A 4 -2.73 -44.15 -13.03
N GLU A 5 -3.94 -44.76 -12.97
CA GLU A 5 -4.29 -45.73 -11.94
C GLU A 5 -3.35 -46.97 -11.98
N ALA A 6 -3.05 -47.47 -13.17
CA ALA A 6 -2.14 -48.60 -13.33
C ALA A 6 -0.70 -48.24 -12.90
N ARG A 7 -0.22 -47.04 -13.23
CA ARG A 7 1.10 -46.55 -12.82
C ARG A 7 1.18 -46.34 -11.31
N LEU A 8 0.16 -45.70 -10.71
CA LEU A 8 0.11 -45.49 -9.26
C LEU A 8 0.13 -46.82 -8.52
N LYS A 9 -0.68 -47.77 -8.98
CA LYS A 9 -0.72 -49.13 -8.39
C LYS A 9 0.61 -49.87 -8.54
N SER A 10 1.27 -49.75 -9.68
CA SER A 10 2.62 -50.33 -9.90
C SER A 10 3.66 -49.71 -8.95
N LEU A 11 3.64 -48.38 -8.79
CA LEU A 11 4.54 -47.67 -7.89
C LEU A 11 4.34 -48.08 -6.42
N LEU A 12 3.07 -48.19 -5.97
CA LEU A 12 2.77 -48.62 -4.61
C LEU A 12 3.20 -50.06 -4.36
N ASN A 13 2.99 -50.95 -5.33
CA ASN A 13 3.44 -52.37 -5.22
C ASN A 13 4.98 -52.43 -5.16
N GLU A 14 5.69 -51.68 -6.00
CA GLU A 14 7.16 -51.65 -5.96
C GLU A 14 7.69 -51.08 -4.63
N ALA A 15 7.04 -50.02 -4.09
CA ALA A 15 7.40 -49.47 -2.79
C ALA A 15 7.18 -50.48 -1.65
N ALA A 16 6.04 -51.23 -1.71
CA ALA A 16 5.73 -52.28 -0.74
C ALA A 16 6.72 -53.48 -0.81
N GLU A 17 7.10 -53.89 -2.02
CA GLU A 17 8.06 -54.98 -2.22
C GLU A 17 9.47 -54.61 -1.70
N ARG A 18 9.89 -53.36 -1.86
CA ARG A 18 11.19 -52.91 -1.36
C ARG A 18 11.22 -52.74 0.16
N GLY A 19 10.12 -52.40 0.81
CA GLY A 19 9.97 -52.33 2.25
C GLY A 19 10.75 -51.21 2.99
N ASN A 20 11.66 -50.52 2.30
CA ASN A 20 12.49 -49.44 2.85
C ASN A 20 12.24 -48.09 2.17
N VAL A 21 11.07 -47.90 1.59
CA VAL A 21 10.71 -46.71 0.83
C VAL A 21 9.65 -45.92 1.59
N VAL A 22 9.83 -44.64 1.74
CA VAL A 22 8.83 -43.68 2.20
C VAL A 22 8.42 -42.81 1.00
N LEU A 23 7.14 -42.77 0.71
CA LEU A 23 6.59 -41.96 -0.36
C LEU A 23 6.25 -40.55 0.20
N VAL A 24 6.85 -39.53 -0.36
CA VAL A 24 6.49 -38.14 -0.08
C VAL A 24 5.59 -37.65 -1.19
N ILE A 25 4.37 -37.25 -0.83
CA ILE A 25 3.35 -36.76 -1.78
C ILE A 25 2.99 -35.33 -1.40
N ASP A 26 3.40 -34.41 -2.26
CA ASP A 26 2.99 -33.02 -2.14
C ASP A 26 1.55 -32.86 -2.65
N GLU A 27 0.80 -31.92 -2.03
CA GLU A 27 -0.62 -31.70 -2.31
C GLU A 27 -1.45 -33.00 -2.39
N ILE A 28 -1.30 -33.87 -1.40
CA ILE A 28 -1.96 -35.19 -1.36
C ILE A 28 -3.47 -35.12 -1.57
N HIS A 29 -4.10 -33.99 -1.23
CA HIS A 29 -5.50 -33.73 -1.44
C HIS A 29 -5.90 -33.80 -2.93
N ASN A 30 -5.01 -33.48 -3.88
CA ASN A 30 -5.26 -33.61 -5.32
C ASN A 30 -5.45 -35.08 -5.74
N ILE A 31 -4.69 -35.97 -5.14
CA ILE A 31 -4.81 -37.41 -5.40
C ILE A 31 -6.09 -37.95 -4.78
N VAL A 32 -6.48 -37.46 -3.59
CA VAL A 32 -7.69 -37.88 -2.88
C VAL A 32 -8.94 -37.35 -3.59
N ALA A 33 -8.94 -36.05 -3.99
CA ALA A 33 -10.07 -35.40 -4.65
C ALA A 33 -10.31 -35.84 -6.10
N ALA A 34 -9.31 -36.38 -6.77
CA ALA A 34 -9.41 -36.82 -8.18
C ALA A 34 -10.45 -37.90 -8.46
N GLY A 35 -11.21 -38.32 -7.46
CA GLY A 35 -12.21 -39.39 -7.53
C GLY A 35 -13.67 -39.01 -7.32
N ASP A 36 -13.98 -37.73 -7.06
CA ASP A 36 -15.36 -37.30 -6.76
C ASP A 36 -16.27 -37.18 -8.00
N ALA A 37 -15.75 -37.39 -9.22
CA ALA A 37 -16.56 -37.45 -10.42
C ALA A 37 -17.27 -38.81 -10.55
N GLU A 38 -18.58 -38.81 -10.71
CA GLU A 38 -19.42 -40.02 -10.87
C GLU A 38 -18.80 -41.01 -11.87
N GLY A 39 -18.48 -42.22 -11.39
CA GLY A 39 -18.02 -43.37 -12.18
C GLY A 39 -16.51 -43.59 -12.28
N ALA A 40 -15.64 -42.84 -11.57
CA ALA A 40 -14.21 -43.10 -11.51
C ALA A 40 -13.78 -43.78 -10.21
N MET A 41 -12.93 -44.82 -10.29
CA MET A 41 -12.23 -45.34 -9.11
C MET A 41 -11.26 -44.25 -8.60
N SER A 42 -11.55 -43.68 -7.45
CA SER A 42 -10.70 -42.68 -6.83
C SER A 42 -9.31 -43.25 -6.55
N ALA A 43 -8.25 -42.46 -6.85
CA ALA A 43 -6.89 -42.81 -6.44
C ALA A 43 -6.80 -43.06 -4.91
N ALA A 44 -7.67 -42.41 -4.13
CA ALA A 44 -7.86 -42.70 -2.71
C ALA A 44 -8.23 -44.18 -2.45
N ASN A 45 -9.04 -44.81 -3.32
CA ASN A 45 -9.41 -46.20 -3.18
C ASN A 45 -8.25 -47.18 -3.48
N ILE A 46 -7.24 -46.72 -4.21
CA ILE A 46 -5.98 -47.47 -4.44
C ILE A 46 -5.06 -47.36 -3.23
N LEU A 47 -4.98 -46.17 -2.61
CA LEU A 47 -4.13 -45.91 -1.44
C LEU A 47 -4.68 -46.57 -0.16
N LYS A 48 -5.98 -46.52 0.06
CA LYS A 48 -6.64 -47.06 1.27
C LYS A 48 -6.27 -48.50 1.64
N PRO A 49 -6.25 -49.47 0.72
CA PRO A 49 -5.87 -50.84 1.05
C PRO A 49 -4.39 -51.00 1.44
N ALA A 50 -3.48 -50.30 0.73
CA ALA A 50 -2.05 -50.39 1.00
C ALA A 50 -1.69 -49.74 2.36
N LEU A 51 -2.30 -48.58 2.66
CA LEU A 51 -2.19 -47.94 3.98
C LEU A 51 -2.82 -48.79 5.10
N ALA A 52 -3.94 -49.48 4.81
CA ALA A 52 -4.62 -50.34 5.79
C ALA A 52 -3.77 -51.51 6.24
N ARG A 53 -2.97 -52.08 5.32
CA ARG A 53 -2.12 -53.25 5.59
C ARG A 53 -0.74 -52.83 6.16
N GLY A 54 -0.45 -51.55 6.21
CA GLY A 54 0.87 -51.05 6.66
C GLY A 54 2.02 -51.40 5.72
N GLU A 55 1.69 -51.72 4.45
CA GLU A 55 2.68 -52.14 3.44
C GLU A 55 3.54 -51.00 2.92
N ILE A 56 3.07 -49.75 3.07
CA ILE A 56 3.72 -48.53 2.63
C ILE A 56 3.69 -47.45 3.70
N GLN A 57 4.70 -46.61 3.70
CA GLN A 57 4.74 -45.37 4.50
C GLN A 57 4.60 -44.17 3.58
N ILE A 58 3.70 -43.24 3.93
CA ILE A 58 3.43 -42.03 3.15
C ILE A 58 3.54 -40.81 4.06
N ILE A 59 4.24 -39.83 3.60
CA ILE A 59 4.21 -38.44 4.12
C ILE A 59 3.45 -37.61 3.12
N GLY A 60 2.27 -37.10 3.49
CA GLY A 60 1.45 -36.23 2.63
C GLY A 60 1.50 -34.80 3.10
N ALA A 61 1.90 -33.88 2.24
CA ALA A 61 1.78 -32.46 2.51
C ALA A 61 0.44 -31.93 1.98
N THR A 62 -0.19 -31.03 2.74
CA THR A 62 -1.45 -30.37 2.34
C THR A 62 -1.70 -29.14 3.22
N THR A 63 -2.65 -28.30 2.83
CA THR A 63 -3.11 -27.19 3.67
C THR A 63 -4.19 -27.67 4.66
N LEU A 64 -4.34 -26.93 5.79
CA LEU A 64 -5.39 -27.23 6.78
C LEU A 64 -6.80 -27.20 6.18
N THR A 65 -7.05 -26.30 5.24
CA THR A 65 -8.34 -26.16 4.56
C THR A 65 -8.66 -27.39 3.71
N GLU A 66 -7.68 -27.81 2.91
CA GLU A 66 -7.85 -28.99 2.03
C GLU A 66 -7.84 -30.30 2.83
N TYR A 67 -7.07 -30.37 3.95
CA TYR A 67 -7.13 -31.49 4.88
C TYR A 67 -8.54 -31.69 5.42
N ARG A 68 -9.17 -30.63 5.95
CA ARG A 68 -10.55 -30.67 6.48
C ARG A 68 -11.57 -31.04 5.41
N LYS A 69 -11.37 -30.57 4.19
CA LYS A 69 -12.29 -30.77 3.08
C LYS A 69 -12.24 -32.17 2.49
N HIS A 70 -11.04 -32.76 2.36
CA HIS A 70 -10.81 -33.98 1.60
C HIS A 70 -10.34 -35.17 2.43
N ILE A 71 -9.61 -34.98 3.53
CA ILE A 71 -9.05 -36.08 4.33
C ILE A 71 -9.88 -36.34 5.59
N GLU A 72 -10.18 -35.32 6.38
CA GLU A 72 -10.94 -35.41 7.62
C GLU A 72 -12.37 -35.92 7.40
N LYS A 73 -12.99 -35.58 6.26
CA LYS A 73 -14.33 -36.09 5.90
C LYS A 73 -14.34 -37.57 5.53
N ASP A 74 -13.21 -38.13 5.13
CA ASP A 74 -13.09 -39.56 4.82
C ASP A 74 -12.54 -40.32 6.01
N SER A 75 -13.45 -40.90 6.81
CA SER A 75 -13.10 -41.62 8.04
C SER A 75 -12.11 -42.79 7.83
N ALA A 76 -11.98 -43.30 6.60
CA ALA A 76 -11.01 -44.32 6.28
C ALA A 76 -9.60 -43.79 6.08
N LEU A 77 -9.44 -42.56 5.59
CA LEU A 77 -8.15 -41.87 5.48
C LEU A 77 -7.74 -41.22 6.81
N GLU A 78 -8.66 -40.55 7.49
CA GLU A 78 -8.44 -39.91 8.77
C GLU A 78 -7.78 -40.82 9.81
N ARG A 79 -8.24 -42.06 9.88
CA ARG A 79 -7.69 -43.07 10.82
C ARG A 79 -6.32 -43.62 10.43
N ARG A 80 -5.81 -43.29 9.24
CA ARG A 80 -4.53 -43.80 8.70
C ARG A 80 -3.46 -42.76 8.51
N PHE A 81 -3.85 -41.51 8.54
CA PHE A 81 -2.91 -40.37 8.54
C PHE A 81 -2.94 -39.72 9.92
N GLN A 82 -1.76 -39.59 10.52
CA GLN A 82 -1.60 -38.78 11.71
C GLN A 82 -1.28 -37.36 11.30
N PRO A 83 -2.13 -36.36 11.62
CA PRO A 83 -1.84 -34.99 11.30
C PRO A 83 -0.63 -34.49 12.12
N VAL A 84 0.30 -33.86 11.44
CA VAL A 84 1.43 -33.11 12.02
C VAL A 84 1.27 -31.68 11.59
N LEU A 85 0.96 -30.80 12.52
CA LEU A 85 0.83 -29.37 12.26
C LEU A 85 2.22 -28.76 12.19
N ILE A 86 2.47 -28.03 11.12
CA ILE A 86 3.68 -27.24 10.94
C ILE A 86 3.27 -25.78 11.03
N ASP A 87 3.74 -25.11 12.09
CA ASP A 87 3.48 -23.69 12.30
C ASP A 87 4.46 -22.84 11.49
N GLU A 88 4.10 -21.58 11.26
CA GLU A 88 4.95 -20.60 10.64
C GLU A 88 6.20 -20.37 11.52
N PRO A 89 7.41 -20.44 10.97
CA PRO A 89 8.62 -20.18 11.75
C PRO A 89 8.71 -18.73 12.18
N SER A 90 9.38 -18.50 13.29
CA SER A 90 9.71 -17.15 13.76
C SER A 90 10.65 -16.43 12.80
N ILE A 91 10.79 -15.12 12.96
CA ILE A 91 11.72 -14.29 12.17
C ILE A 91 13.15 -14.86 12.27
N ASP A 92 13.61 -15.19 13.48
CA ASP A 92 14.98 -15.66 13.70
C ASP A 92 15.20 -17.06 13.10
N GLU A 93 14.23 -17.97 13.24
CA GLU A 93 14.28 -19.27 12.58
C GLU A 93 14.27 -19.14 11.04
N SER A 94 13.49 -18.21 10.50
CA SER A 94 13.46 -17.94 9.06
C SER A 94 14.79 -17.40 8.54
N ILE A 95 15.47 -16.54 9.31
CA ILE A 95 16.81 -16.05 8.97
C ILE A 95 17.79 -17.22 8.90
N GLU A 96 17.77 -18.15 9.87
CA GLU A 96 18.64 -19.33 9.88
C GLU A 96 18.34 -20.28 8.70
N ILE A 97 17.06 -20.48 8.36
CA ILE A 97 16.63 -21.25 7.19
C ILE A 97 17.23 -20.64 5.91
N LEU A 98 17.07 -19.32 5.71
CA LEU A 98 17.55 -18.65 4.51
C LEU A 98 19.08 -18.65 4.43
N LYS A 99 19.79 -18.52 5.55
CA LYS A 99 21.26 -18.68 5.59
C LYS A 99 21.69 -20.08 5.16
N GLY A 100 20.91 -21.10 5.53
CA GLY A 100 21.19 -22.49 5.15
C GLY A 100 21.00 -22.79 3.66
N ILE A 101 20.14 -22.05 2.97
CA ILE A 101 19.84 -22.27 1.55
C ILE A 101 20.44 -21.22 0.62
N LYS A 102 21.09 -20.18 1.15
CA LYS A 102 21.59 -19.04 0.36
C LYS A 102 22.53 -19.45 -0.76
N ASP A 103 23.42 -20.43 -0.51
CA ASP A 103 24.41 -20.90 -1.48
C ASP A 103 23.75 -21.43 -2.76
N TYR A 104 22.53 -22.01 -2.62
CA TYR A 104 21.76 -22.47 -3.77
C TYR A 104 21.33 -21.30 -4.66
N TYR A 105 20.79 -20.22 -4.04
CA TYR A 105 20.34 -19.02 -4.77
C TYR A 105 21.53 -18.21 -5.30
N GLU A 106 22.63 -18.12 -4.56
CA GLU A 106 23.88 -17.48 -5.03
C GLU A 106 24.39 -18.14 -6.32
N ASN A 107 24.41 -19.47 -6.34
CA ASN A 107 24.85 -20.22 -7.51
C ASN A 107 23.86 -20.12 -8.68
N TYR A 108 22.56 -20.18 -8.39
CA TYR A 108 21.52 -20.14 -9.42
C TYR A 108 21.46 -18.79 -10.15
N HIS A 109 21.54 -17.69 -9.40
CA HIS A 109 21.49 -16.33 -9.97
C HIS A 109 22.86 -15.74 -10.27
N SER A 110 23.93 -16.43 -9.94
CA SER A 110 25.33 -15.92 -10.07
C SER A 110 25.54 -14.58 -9.35
N VAL A 111 24.98 -14.44 -8.13
CA VAL A 111 25.04 -13.23 -7.29
C VAL A 111 25.51 -13.61 -5.89
N LYS A 112 26.02 -12.63 -5.14
CA LYS A 112 26.32 -12.81 -3.73
C LYS A 112 25.21 -12.26 -2.85
N ILE A 113 24.95 -12.95 -1.73
CA ILE A 113 23.94 -12.60 -0.75
C ILE A 113 24.60 -12.51 0.62
N SER A 114 24.71 -11.31 1.18
CA SER A 114 25.27 -11.15 2.52
C SER A 114 24.23 -11.58 3.58
N ASP A 115 24.72 -11.96 4.77
CA ASP A 115 23.84 -12.34 5.88
C ASP A 115 22.96 -11.17 6.34
N ASP A 116 23.45 -9.94 6.21
CA ASP A 116 22.68 -8.72 6.50
C ASP A 116 21.50 -8.55 5.53
N ILE A 117 21.69 -8.82 4.25
CA ILE A 117 20.62 -8.80 3.24
C ILE A 117 19.57 -9.86 3.52
N ILE A 118 19.97 -11.05 3.99
CA ILE A 118 19.01 -12.08 4.41
C ILE A 118 18.15 -11.59 5.57
N GLU A 119 18.78 -11.03 6.61
CA GLU A 119 18.06 -10.48 7.75
C GLU A 119 17.07 -9.40 7.31
N GLN A 120 17.50 -8.47 6.46
CA GLN A 120 16.65 -7.41 5.91
C GLN A 120 15.50 -7.98 5.07
N ALA A 121 15.76 -8.97 4.20
CA ALA A 121 14.72 -9.61 3.40
C ALA A 121 13.63 -10.25 4.26
N VAL A 122 14.01 -10.97 5.33
CA VAL A 122 13.05 -11.57 6.27
C VAL A 122 12.24 -10.51 7.01
N ARG A 123 12.92 -9.52 7.61
CA ARG A 123 12.24 -8.47 8.39
C ARG A 123 11.32 -7.59 7.53
N LEU A 124 11.76 -7.23 6.33
CA LEU A 124 10.94 -6.41 5.42
C LEU A 124 9.78 -7.21 4.83
N SER A 125 9.99 -8.48 4.47
CA SER A 125 8.91 -9.33 3.99
C SER A 125 7.85 -9.57 5.08
N GLU A 126 8.26 -9.77 6.35
CA GLU A 126 7.33 -9.89 7.46
C GLU A 126 6.53 -8.61 7.69
N ARG A 127 7.19 -7.45 7.57
CA ARG A 127 6.55 -6.15 7.81
C ARG A 127 5.58 -5.73 6.70
N TYR A 128 5.90 -6.01 5.44
CA TYR A 128 5.17 -5.45 4.30
C TYR A 128 4.38 -6.46 3.49
N ILE A 129 4.74 -7.76 3.52
CA ILE A 129 4.02 -8.82 2.80
C ILE A 129 3.16 -9.59 3.80
N THR A 130 1.85 -9.29 3.81
CA THR A 130 0.91 -9.81 4.81
C THR A 130 0.02 -10.93 4.31
N ASP A 131 0.06 -11.24 3.01
CA ASP A 131 -0.76 -12.26 2.35
C ASP A 131 -0.04 -13.60 2.15
N ARG A 132 1.21 -13.70 2.60
CA ARG A 132 2.05 -14.90 2.54
C ARG A 132 2.76 -15.12 3.87
N PHE A 133 3.25 -16.35 4.08
CA PHE A 133 3.90 -16.80 5.30
C PHE A 133 5.42 -16.88 5.15
N LEU A 134 6.12 -16.78 6.29
CA LEU A 134 7.54 -17.10 6.36
C LEU A 134 7.72 -18.65 6.33
N PRO A 135 8.84 -19.18 5.78
CA PRO A 135 9.94 -18.44 5.17
C PRO A 135 9.70 -18.09 3.69
N ASP A 136 8.68 -18.64 3.05
CA ASP A 136 8.44 -18.59 1.59
C ASP A 136 8.44 -17.16 1.05
N LYS A 137 7.74 -16.22 1.71
CA LYS A 137 7.71 -14.82 1.25
C LYS A 137 9.10 -14.17 1.22
N ALA A 138 9.99 -14.53 2.13
CA ALA A 138 11.35 -14.01 2.15
C ALA A 138 12.25 -14.70 1.11
N ILE A 139 12.04 -16.00 0.88
CA ILE A 139 12.70 -16.76 -0.19
C ILE A 139 12.32 -16.15 -1.55
N ASP A 140 11.03 -15.95 -1.80
CA ASP A 140 10.53 -15.33 -3.05
C ASP A 140 11.13 -13.95 -3.29
N VAL A 141 11.27 -13.13 -2.22
CA VAL A 141 11.91 -11.80 -2.33
C VAL A 141 13.37 -11.91 -2.74
N ILE A 142 14.13 -12.86 -2.17
CA ILE A 142 15.53 -13.08 -2.53
C ILE A 142 15.66 -13.62 -3.95
N ASP A 143 14.82 -14.56 -4.34
CA ASP A 143 14.81 -15.14 -5.68
C ASP A 143 14.54 -14.09 -6.76
N GLU A 144 13.50 -13.26 -6.58
CA GLU A 144 13.17 -12.16 -7.48
C GLU A 144 14.26 -11.08 -7.51
N ALA A 145 14.84 -10.74 -6.34
CA ALA A 145 15.95 -9.78 -6.26
C ALA A 145 17.19 -10.30 -6.98
N GLY A 146 17.52 -11.57 -6.79
CA GLY A 146 18.63 -12.23 -7.49
C GLY A 146 18.42 -12.21 -9.01
N SER A 147 17.22 -12.54 -9.46
CA SER A 147 16.83 -12.47 -10.88
C SER A 147 16.99 -11.05 -11.46
N ARG A 148 16.56 -10.02 -10.71
CA ARG A 148 16.70 -8.61 -11.15
C ARG A 148 18.15 -8.16 -11.24
N VAL A 149 18.99 -8.55 -10.27
CA VAL A 149 20.42 -8.23 -10.28
C VAL A 149 21.11 -8.93 -11.45
N ASN A 150 20.77 -10.21 -11.68
CA ASN A 150 21.28 -10.98 -12.81
C ASN A 150 20.93 -10.30 -14.16
N LEU A 151 19.67 -9.89 -14.35
CA LEU A 151 19.22 -9.19 -15.57
C LEU A 151 19.91 -7.83 -15.79
N LYS A 152 20.34 -7.16 -14.73
CA LYS A 152 21.08 -5.89 -14.81
C LYS A 152 22.58 -6.09 -15.00
N ASN A 153 23.08 -7.32 -14.80
CA ASN A 153 24.49 -7.62 -14.84
C ASN A 153 25.00 -7.68 -16.30
N LYS A 154 25.59 -6.57 -16.76
CA LYS A 154 26.15 -6.47 -18.11
C LYS A 154 27.27 -7.50 -18.37
N ALA A 155 28.06 -7.82 -17.35
CA ALA A 155 29.15 -8.78 -17.49
C ALA A 155 28.64 -10.18 -17.88
N LEU A 156 27.48 -10.61 -17.40
CA LEU A 156 26.86 -11.87 -17.84
C LEU A 156 26.43 -11.84 -19.31
N TYR A 157 25.96 -10.69 -19.78
CA TYR A 157 25.65 -10.52 -21.21
C TYR A 157 26.93 -10.58 -22.06
N ASP A 158 28.01 -9.95 -21.59
CA ASP A 158 29.29 -9.96 -22.25
C ASP A 158 29.90 -11.39 -22.30
N VAL A 159 29.76 -12.19 -21.22
CA VAL A 159 30.13 -13.61 -21.20
C VAL A 159 29.41 -14.37 -22.31
N LYS A 160 28.11 -14.26 -22.41
CA LYS A 160 27.31 -14.95 -23.41
C LYS A 160 27.70 -14.57 -24.85
N LEU A 161 27.98 -13.29 -25.08
CA LEU A 161 28.46 -12.79 -26.37
C LEU A 161 29.82 -13.35 -26.74
N LEU A 162 30.71 -13.51 -25.76
CA LEU A 162 32.03 -14.08 -25.93
C LEU A 162 31.97 -15.61 -26.13
N GLU A 163 31.05 -16.31 -25.47
CA GLU A 163 30.78 -17.74 -25.69
C GLU A 163 30.25 -17.98 -27.10
N ASP A 164 29.25 -17.22 -27.56
CA ASP A 164 28.74 -17.32 -28.93
C ASP A 164 29.85 -17.06 -29.97
N ARG A 165 30.78 -16.14 -29.68
CA ARG A 165 31.96 -15.91 -30.54
C ARG A 165 32.96 -17.05 -30.49
N LEU A 166 33.14 -17.70 -29.34
CA LEU A 166 34.00 -18.87 -29.18
C LEU A 166 33.51 -20.03 -30.04
N ASP A 167 32.20 -20.28 -30.03
CA ASP A 167 31.56 -21.33 -30.83
C ASP A 167 31.80 -21.09 -32.33
N VAL A 168 31.69 -19.85 -32.81
CA VAL A 168 31.98 -19.49 -34.21
C VAL A 168 33.44 -19.70 -34.55
N ILE A 169 34.35 -19.34 -33.64
CA ILE A 169 35.82 -19.59 -33.84
C ILE A 169 36.12 -21.09 -33.91
N GLU A 170 35.42 -21.90 -33.11
CA GLU A 170 35.60 -23.37 -33.13
C GLU A 170 35.11 -23.98 -34.45
N GLU A 171 33.94 -23.54 -34.98
CA GLU A 171 33.45 -23.95 -36.29
C GLU A 171 34.42 -23.52 -37.43
N ASP A 172 34.98 -22.31 -37.33
CA ASP A 172 35.95 -21.81 -38.29
C ASP A 172 37.27 -22.58 -38.25
N ILE A 173 37.70 -23.07 -37.08
CA ILE A 173 38.88 -23.92 -36.94
C ILE A 173 38.63 -25.29 -37.58
N GLU A 174 37.45 -25.90 -37.39
CA GLU A 174 37.09 -27.16 -38.02
C GLU A 174 37.12 -27.03 -39.56
N THR A 175 36.47 -25.98 -40.11
CA THR A 175 36.47 -25.74 -41.56
C THR A 175 37.86 -25.47 -42.12
N ALA A 176 38.70 -24.68 -41.43
CA ALA A 176 40.07 -24.43 -41.87
C ALA A 176 40.95 -25.67 -41.76
N THR A 177 40.63 -26.61 -40.85
CA THR A 177 41.32 -27.90 -40.72
C THR A 177 41.00 -28.80 -41.92
N ASP A 178 39.76 -28.85 -42.35
CA ASP A 178 39.32 -29.61 -43.51
C ASP A 178 39.93 -29.05 -44.81
N ASP A 179 40.12 -27.73 -44.90
CA ASP A 179 40.73 -27.03 -46.04
C ASP A 179 42.26 -27.10 -46.01
N GLY A 180 42.89 -27.51 -44.93
CA GLY A 180 44.35 -27.63 -44.75
C GLY A 180 45.09 -26.30 -44.64
N ASP A 181 44.41 -25.22 -44.23
CA ASP A 181 44.98 -23.86 -44.08
C ASP A 181 45.63 -23.66 -42.69
N PHE A 182 46.88 -24.06 -42.57
CA PHE A 182 47.63 -24.00 -41.31
C PHE A 182 47.85 -22.57 -40.78
N GLU A 183 47.95 -21.58 -41.66
CA GLU A 183 48.17 -20.19 -41.25
C GLU A 183 46.87 -19.60 -40.62
N LYS A 184 45.72 -19.90 -41.21
CA LYS A 184 44.39 -19.52 -40.66
C LYS A 184 44.13 -20.21 -39.33
N ILE A 185 44.46 -21.50 -39.21
CA ILE A 185 44.32 -22.26 -37.96
C ILE A 185 45.18 -21.64 -36.83
N ALA A 186 46.43 -21.22 -37.09
CA ALA A 186 47.30 -20.60 -36.10
C ALA A 186 46.74 -19.25 -35.60
N ASN A 187 46.19 -18.43 -36.50
CA ASN A 187 45.56 -17.15 -36.16
C ASN A 187 44.29 -17.36 -35.34
N LEU A 188 43.41 -18.27 -35.74
CA LEU A 188 42.17 -18.58 -35.02
C LEU A 188 42.43 -19.17 -33.63
N LYS A 189 43.44 -20.02 -33.47
CA LYS A 189 43.86 -20.52 -32.13
C LYS A 189 44.37 -19.40 -31.23
N THR A 190 45.05 -18.40 -31.77
CA THR A 190 45.50 -17.25 -31.00
C THR A 190 44.32 -16.38 -30.58
N GLU A 191 43.34 -16.21 -31.47
CA GLU A 191 42.08 -15.51 -31.17
C GLU A 191 41.27 -16.28 -30.12
N LYS A 192 41.14 -17.60 -30.24
CA LYS A 192 40.48 -18.47 -29.26
C LYS A 192 41.02 -18.27 -27.84
N LEU A 193 42.36 -18.34 -27.67
CA LEU A 193 43.02 -18.14 -26.37
C LEU A 193 42.76 -16.74 -25.79
N LYS A 194 42.61 -15.74 -26.64
CA LYS A 194 42.27 -14.39 -26.19
C LYS A 194 40.84 -14.31 -25.73
N VAL A 195 39.87 -14.86 -26.48
CA VAL A 195 38.46 -14.89 -26.13
C VAL A 195 38.25 -15.71 -24.85
N GLU A 196 38.87 -16.85 -24.68
CA GLU A 196 38.84 -17.66 -23.44
C GLU A 196 39.29 -16.85 -22.22
N LYS A 197 40.36 -16.05 -22.36
CA LYS A 197 40.82 -15.17 -21.27
C LYS A 197 39.85 -14.00 -21.00
N ASP A 198 39.24 -13.45 -22.04
CA ASP A 198 38.25 -12.41 -21.90
C ASP A 198 36.98 -12.97 -21.23
N ILE A 199 36.58 -14.21 -21.53
CA ILE A 199 35.50 -14.94 -20.82
C ILE A 199 35.83 -15.08 -19.33
N GLU A 200 37.03 -15.57 -18.98
CA GLU A 200 37.44 -15.73 -17.58
C GLU A 200 37.40 -14.39 -16.81
N THR A 201 37.82 -13.30 -17.44
CA THR A 201 37.75 -11.97 -16.82
C THR A 201 36.31 -11.48 -16.66
N ALA A 202 35.47 -11.65 -17.67
CA ALA A 202 34.05 -11.27 -17.62
C ALA A 202 33.26 -12.11 -16.61
N GLU A 203 33.53 -13.43 -16.51
CA GLU A 203 32.95 -14.30 -15.46
C GLU A 203 33.33 -13.85 -14.05
N ASN A 204 34.61 -13.47 -13.84
CA ASN A 204 35.06 -12.97 -12.55
C ASN A 204 34.44 -11.62 -12.18
N GLU A 205 34.13 -10.80 -13.16
CA GLU A 205 33.38 -9.57 -12.94
C GLU A 205 31.89 -9.86 -12.68
N ALA A 206 31.30 -10.78 -13.41
CA ALA A 206 29.92 -11.21 -13.24
C ALA A 206 29.66 -11.75 -11.81
N LYS A 207 30.58 -12.53 -11.27
CA LYS A 207 30.53 -13.10 -9.90
C LYS A 207 30.65 -12.05 -8.78
N LYS A 208 30.95 -10.79 -9.09
CA LYS A 208 30.99 -9.68 -8.11
C LYS A 208 29.63 -9.03 -7.88
N ALA A 209 28.61 -9.41 -8.65
CA ALA A 209 27.27 -8.88 -8.45
C ALA A 209 26.75 -9.30 -7.07
N GLU A 210 26.27 -8.32 -6.30
CA GLU A 210 25.72 -8.53 -4.95
C GLU A 210 24.30 -8.01 -4.91
N ILE A 211 23.41 -8.72 -4.20
CA ILE A 211 22.07 -8.19 -3.90
C ILE A 211 22.21 -7.09 -2.87
N THR A 212 21.64 -5.94 -3.16
CA THR A 212 21.64 -4.77 -2.28
C THR A 212 20.30 -4.61 -1.57
N PHE A 213 20.26 -3.76 -0.53
CA PHE A 213 19.02 -3.33 0.09
C PHE A 213 18.02 -2.76 -0.94
N ASP A 214 18.53 -2.00 -1.90
CA ASP A 214 17.73 -1.37 -2.94
C ASP A 214 17.03 -2.41 -3.83
N ASP A 215 17.67 -3.53 -4.10
CA ASP A 215 17.05 -4.59 -4.89
C ASP A 215 15.92 -5.29 -4.12
N ILE A 216 16.14 -5.60 -2.83
CA ILE A 216 15.10 -6.16 -1.93
C ILE A 216 13.92 -5.18 -1.81
N ALA A 217 14.21 -3.91 -1.53
CA ALA A 217 13.19 -2.88 -1.39
C ALA A 217 12.38 -2.69 -2.68
N ALA A 218 13.04 -2.72 -3.85
CA ALA A 218 12.36 -2.59 -5.15
C ALA A 218 11.44 -3.78 -5.47
N VAL A 219 11.78 -5.01 -5.02
CA VAL A 219 10.88 -6.17 -5.15
C VAL A 219 9.65 -5.99 -4.29
N ILE A 220 9.84 -5.67 -3.01
CA ILE A 220 8.74 -5.48 -2.06
C ILE A 220 7.83 -4.32 -2.51
N GLU A 221 8.41 -3.20 -2.98
CA GLU A 221 7.66 -2.08 -3.55
C GLU A 221 6.86 -2.50 -4.79
N GLY A 222 7.44 -3.32 -5.65
CA GLY A 222 6.77 -3.87 -6.83
C GLY A 222 5.51 -4.67 -6.47
N TRP A 223 5.57 -5.49 -5.43
CA TRP A 223 4.47 -6.35 -5.00
C TRP A 223 3.43 -5.62 -4.15
N THR A 224 3.90 -4.85 -3.16
CA THR A 224 3.03 -4.22 -2.16
C THR A 224 2.58 -2.82 -2.55
N LYS A 225 3.25 -2.18 -3.52
CA LYS A 225 3.11 -0.76 -3.88
C LYS A 225 3.47 0.19 -2.72
N ILE A 226 4.22 -0.29 -1.75
CA ILE A 226 4.71 0.50 -0.61
C ILE A 226 6.12 0.97 -0.95
N PRO A 227 6.43 2.27 -0.95
CA PRO A 227 7.75 2.81 -1.29
C PRO A 227 8.78 2.55 -0.19
N VAL A 228 9.29 1.31 -0.10
CA VAL A 228 10.21 0.88 0.96
C VAL A 228 11.53 1.67 0.95
N HIS A 229 12.02 2.04 -0.23
CA HIS A 229 13.23 2.87 -0.39
C HIS A 229 13.16 4.23 0.30
N ARG A 230 11.98 4.84 0.31
CA ARG A 230 11.79 6.19 0.85
C ARG A 230 11.60 6.22 2.36
N LEU A 231 11.39 5.04 2.98
CA LEU A 231 10.99 4.94 4.38
C LEU A 231 12.16 5.04 5.37
N THR A 232 13.41 4.87 4.93
CA THR A 232 14.55 4.80 5.86
C THR A 232 15.20 6.14 6.20
N GLU A 233 15.44 7.03 5.23
CA GLU A 233 16.06 8.36 5.50
C GLU A 233 15.09 9.54 5.32
N ASP A 234 14.25 9.49 4.26
CA ASP A 234 13.28 10.55 3.98
C ASP A 234 12.10 10.57 4.95
N GLU A 235 11.67 9.43 5.50
CA GLU A 235 10.52 9.38 6.42
C GLU A 235 10.83 10.11 7.73
N SER A 236 12.02 9.92 8.28
CA SER A 236 12.44 10.63 9.50
C SER A 236 12.44 12.15 9.28
N THR A 237 12.93 12.60 8.14
CA THR A 237 12.95 14.04 7.79
C THR A 237 11.53 14.56 7.54
N LYS A 238 10.66 13.78 6.87
CA LYS A 238 9.25 14.12 6.66
C LYS A 238 8.50 14.23 7.98
N LEU A 239 8.71 13.27 8.89
CA LEU A 239 8.08 13.26 10.21
C LEU A 239 8.54 14.44 11.10
N LEU A 240 9.82 14.83 11.02
CA LEU A 240 10.35 15.99 11.72
C LEU A 240 9.73 17.30 11.22
N ASN A 241 9.56 17.44 9.90
CA ASN A 241 9.03 18.62 9.24
C ASN A 241 7.51 18.58 9.01
N LEU A 242 6.81 17.58 9.57
CA LEU A 242 5.39 17.32 9.31
C LEU A 242 4.51 18.53 9.60
N GLU A 243 4.70 19.19 10.73
CA GLU A 243 3.94 20.39 11.13
C GLU A 243 4.10 21.54 10.14
N SER A 244 5.34 21.85 9.75
CA SER A 244 5.62 22.94 8.81
C SER A 244 4.96 22.68 7.45
N ARG A 245 5.05 21.44 6.94
CA ARG A 245 4.43 21.05 5.68
C ARG A 245 2.90 21.09 5.74
N ILE A 246 2.31 20.67 6.85
CA ILE A 246 0.86 20.75 7.01
C ILE A 246 0.41 22.22 7.04
N HIS A 247 1.15 23.11 7.69
CA HIS A 247 0.82 24.53 7.76
C HIS A 247 0.93 25.26 6.41
N GLU A 248 1.58 24.70 5.41
CA GLU A 248 1.57 25.26 4.04
C GLU A 248 0.17 25.25 3.40
N ARG A 249 -0.71 24.29 3.83
CA ARG A 249 -2.07 24.12 3.31
C ARG A 249 -3.16 24.35 4.35
N VAL A 250 -2.89 24.07 5.63
CA VAL A 250 -3.88 24.14 6.71
C VAL A 250 -3.60 25.39 7.55
N ILE A 251 -4.53 26.32 7.54
CA ILE A 251 -4.41 27.63 8.20
C ILE A 251 -5.24 27.65 9.48
N GLY A 252 -4.67 28.16 10.56
CA GLY A 252 -5.36 28.54 11.77
C GLY A 252 -5.79 27.41 12.69
N GLN A 253 -5.24 26.20 12.56
CA GLN A 253 -5.54 25.03 13.39
C GLN A 253 -4.27 24.50 14.07
N ASN A 254 -3.47 25.38 14.69
CA ASN A 254 -2.13 25.03 15.18
C ASN A 254 -2.15 23.88 16.17
N GLU A 255 -3.03 23.90 17.18
CA GLU A 255 -3.14 22.85 18.18
C GLU A 255 -3.54 21.49 17.55
N ALA A 256 -4.44 21.53 16.57
CA ALA A 256 -4.86 20.34 15.85
C ALA A 256 -3.70 19.74 15.04
N VAL A 257 -2.94 20.58 14.33
CA VAL A 257 -1.76 20.16 13.53
C VAL A 257 -0.68 19.58 14.44
N GLU A 258 -0.39 20.24 15.57
CA GLU A 258 0.60 19.76 16.55
C GLU A 258 0.20 18.40 17.15
N ALA A 259 -1.07 18.26 17.60
CA ALA A 259 -1.58 17.01 18.16
C ALA A 259 -1.50 15.85 17.16
N VAL A 260 -1.92 16.07 15.92
CA VAL A 260 -1.85 15.09 14.84
C VAL A 260 -0.41 14.71 14.52
N SER A 261 0.47 15.69 14.35
CA SER A 261 1.88 15.45 14.03
C SER A 261 2.60 14.67 15.13
N ARG A 262 2.32 14.99 16.39
CA ARG A 262 2.85 14.28 17.55
C ARG A 262 2.37 12.82 17.59
N ALA A 263 1.09 12.57 17.35
CA ALA A 263 0.52 11.22 17.36
C ALA A 263 1.04 10.38 16.19
N ILE A 264 1.17 10.95 15.00
CA ILE A 264 1.76 10.28 13.83
C ILE A 264 3.22 9.93 14.09
N ARG A 265 4.03 10.87 14.60
CA ARG A 265 5.43 10.59 14.98
C ARG A 265 5.53 9.45 15.99
N ARG A 266 4.69 9.46 17.03
CA ARG A 266 4.65 8.41 18.07
C ARG A 266 4.27 7.04 17.48
N GLY A 267 3.32 6.99 16.55
CA GLY A 267 2.86 5.75 15.92
C GLY A 267 3.82 5.19 14.87
N ARG A 268 4.68 6.05 14.27
CA ARG A 268 5.67 5.65 13.25
C ARG A 268 7.08 5.43 13.80
N ALA A 269 7.37 5.99 14.97
CA ALA A 269 8.64 5.70 15.64
C ALA A 269 8.63 4.23 16.10
N ASP A 270 9.60 3.43 15.69
CA ASP A 270 9.75 1.99 16.02
C ASP A 270 9.92 1.69 17.52
N ILE A 271 9.64 2.68 18.38
CA ILE A 271 9.70 2.56 19.85
C ILE A 271 8.49 1.81 20.42
N THR A 272 7.37 1.75 19.67
CA THR A 272 6.16 1.06 20.12
C THR A 272 5.97 -0.26 19.40
N THR A 273 5.92 -1.36 20.15
CA THR A 273 5.60 -2.72 19.65
C THR A 273 4.14 -2.89 19.20
N ARG A 274 3.38 -1.79 19.09
CA ARG A 274 1.95 -1.84 18.78
C ARG A 274 1.72 -1.99 17.28
N LYS A 275 1.25 -3.15 16.87
CA LYS A 275 0.82 -3.47 15.50
C LYS A 275 -0.63 -3.03 15.26
N ARG A 276 -0.91 -1.73 15.31
CA ARG A 276 -2.26 -1.17 15.05
C ARG A 276 -2.19 0.19 14.35
N PRO A 277 -3.24 0.58 13.57
CA PRO A 277 -3.28 1.87 12.88
C PRO A 277 -3.29 3.03 13.87
N VAL A 278 -2.72 4.17 13.44
CA VAL A 278 -2.87 5.44 14.16
C VAL A 278 -4.27 5.98 13.91
N SER A 279 -4.99 6.37 14.96
CA SER A 279 -6.40 6.70 14.89
C SER A 279 -6.74 8.06 15.50
N PHE A 280 -7.62 8.80 14.79
CA PHE A 280 -8.03 10.15 15.19
C PHE A 280 -9.54 10.32 15.11
N ILE A 281 -10.10 11.13 16.02
CA ILE A 281 -11.41 11.75 15.85
C ILE A 281 -11.21 13.25 15.68
N PHE A 282 -11.64 13.80 14.54
CA PHE A 282 -11.66 15.23 14.24
C PHE A 282 -13.04 15.79 14.53
N ALA A 283 -13.20 16.48 15.66
CA ALA A 283 -14.45 17.08 16.10
C ALA A 283 -14.46 18.58 15.87
N GLY A 284 -15.59 19.14 15.43
CA GLY A 284 -15.73 20.58 15.27
C GLY A 284 -16.71 20.98 14.18
N PRO A 285 -16.95 22.29 13.99
CA PRO A 285 -17.90 22.82 13.03
C PRO A 285 -17.60 22.43 11.59
N THR A 286 -18.59 22.57 10.72
CA THR A 286 -18.41 22.36 9.28
C THR A 286 -17.55 23.47 8.68
N GLY A 287 -16.64 23.15 7.74
CA GLY A 287 -15.88 24.13 6.96
C GLY A 287 -14.70 24.78 7.70
N VAL A 288 -14.19 24.16 8.77
CA VAL A 288 -13.04 24.64 9.55
C VAL A 288 -11.70 24.02 9.12
N GLY A 289 -11.70 23.12 8.13
CA GLY A 289 -10.48 22.53 7.58
C GLY A 289 -10.25 21.05 7.92
N LYS A 290 -11.19 20.32 8.57
CA LYS A 290 -11.05 18.90 8.92
C LYS A 290 -10.64 18.04 7.72
N THR A 291 -11.41 18.08 6.65
CA THR A 291 -11.14 17.31 5.43
C THR A 291 -9.87 17.76 4.70
N GLU A 292 -9.53 19.04 4.76
CA GLU A 292 -8.30 19.56 4.16
C GLU A 292 -7.08 19.06 4.91
N LEU A 293 -7.11 19.02 6.23
CA LEU A 293 -6.04 18.41 7.03
C LEU A 293 -5.84 16.93 6.66
N VAL A 294 -6.92 16.17 6.47
CA VAL A 294 -6.84 14.76 6.06
C VAL A 294 -6.15 14.60 4.69
N LYS A 295 -6.51 15.44 3.72
CA LYS A 295 -5.88 15.44 2.38
C LYS A 295 -4.41 15.81 2.45
N THR A 296 -4.08 16.82 3.24
CA THR A 296 -2.69 17.24 3.45
C THR A 296 -1.86 16.14 4.13
N ILE A 297 -2.42 15.43 5.11
CA ILE A 297 -1.76 14.27 5.72
C ILE A 297 -1.50 13.18 4.67
N ALA A 298 -2.47 12.87 3.80
CA ALA A 298 -2.30 11.88 2.74
C ALA A 298 -1.18 12.29 1.77
N GLU A 299 -1.15 13.55 1.36
CA GLU A 299 -0.12 14.09 0.46
C GLU A 299 1.27 14.09 1.12
N VAL A 300 1.40 14.58 2.35
CA VAL A 300 2.70 14.72 3.03
C VAL A 300 3.27 13.36 3.43
N MET A 301 2.42 12.43 3.90
CA MET A 301 2.86 11.13 4.38
C MET A 301 3.06 10.11 3.27
N PHE A 302 2.25 10.18 2.21
CA PHE A 302 2.22 9.16 1.17
C PHE A 302 2.50 9.71 -0.24
N ASP A 303 2.96 10.97 -0.35
CA ASP A 303 3.33 11.68 -1.58
C ASP A 303 2.22 11.73 -2.65
N ASN A 304 0.97 11.38 -2.28
CA ASN A 304 -0.16 11.38 -3.21
C ASN A 304 -1.50 11.55 -2.47
N GLU A 305 -2.31 12.53 -2.88
CA GLU A 305 -3.71 12.67 -2.40
C GLU A 305 -4.58 11.45 -2.72
N GLU A 306 -4.25 10.67 -3.76
CA GLU A 306 -4.98 9.44 -4.11
C GLU A 306 -4.80 8.30 -3.08
N SER A 307 -3.84 8.43 -2.15
CA SER A 307 -3.69 7.54 -1.01
C SER A 307 -4.79 7.75 0.05
N LEU A 308 -5.74 8.66 -0.21
CA LEU A 308 -6.91 8.89 0.63
C LEU A 308 -8.07 7.95 0.23
N ILE A 309 -8.45 7.07 1.15
CA ILE A 309 -9.66 6.24 1.06
C ILE A 309 -10.77 6.95 1.82
N ARG A 310 -11.69 7.58 1.12
CA ARG A 310 -12.83 8.24 1.73
C ARG A 310 -14.06 7.33 1.74
N ILE A 311 -14.73 7.27 2.90
CA ILE A 311 -15.97 6.55 3.13
C ILE A 311 -16.92 7.49 3.88
N ASP A 312 -18.08 7.75 3.29
CA ASP A 312 -19.13 8.56 3.90
C ASP A 312 -20.04 7.67 4.76
N MET A 313 -20.05 7.89 6.05
CA MET A 313 -20.79 7.06 6.99
C MET A 313 -22.31 7.25 6.91
N SER A 314 -22.80 8.27 6.21
CA SER A 314 -24.22 8.41 5.91
C SER A 314 -24.78 7.31 5.00
N GLU A 315 -23.90 6.61 4.25
CA GLU A 315 -24.27 5.43 3.45
C GLU A 315 -24.36 4.14 4.28
N TYR A 316 -23.93 4.18 5.55
CA TYR A 316 -23.79 3.03 6.45
C TYR A 316 -24.66 3.15 7.71
N MET A 317 -25.84 3.70 7.57
CA MET A 317 -26.82 3.89 8.65
C MET A 317 -27.61 2.63 8.99
N GLU A 318 -27.66 1.67 8.08
CA GLU A 318 -28.43 0.43 8.25
C GLU A 318 -27.59 -0.72 8.82
N LYS A 319 -28.24 -1.67 9.51
CA LYS A 319 -27.58 -2.83 10.13
C LYS A 319 -26.76 -3.67 9.13
N HIS A 320 -27.25 -3.83 7.92
CA HIS A 320 -26.58 -4.61 6.86
C HIS A 320 -25.43 -3.89 6.18
N SER A 321 -25.17 -2.64 6.57
CA SER A 321 -24.11 -1.84 5.95
C SER A 321 -22.70 -2.35 6.24
N VAL A 322 -22.49 -3.11 7.32
CA VAL A 322 -21.20 -3.74 7.63
C VAL A 322 -20.77 -4.69 6.50
N SER A 323 -21.72 -5.43 5.91
CA SER A 323 -21.44 -6.31 4.76
C SER A 323 -20.88 -5.54 3.55
N LYS A 324 -21.24 -4.28 3.36
CA LYS A 324 -20.66 -3.46 2.29
C LYS A 324 -19.19 -3.12 2.56
N LEU A 325 -18.77 -3.04 3.82
CA LEU A 325 -17.39 -2.71 4.20
C LEU A 325 -16.45 -3.91 4.06
N ILE A 326 -16.88 -5.10 4.50
CA ILE A 326 -16.03 -6.30 4.58
C ILE A 326 -16.42 -7.42 3.60
N GLY A 327 -17.54 -7.25 2.87
CA GLY A 327 -18.14 -8.27 1.99
C GLY A 327 -19.29 -9.01 2.65
N SER A 328 -20.17 -9.61 1.84
CA SER A 328 -21.34 -10.38 2.30
C SER A 328 -20.95 -11.80 2.70
N PRO A 329 -21.51 -12.37 3.79
CA PRO A 329 -21.26 -13.75 4.16
C PRO A 329 -21.75 -14.75 3.09
N PRO A 330 -21.21 -15.98 3.06
CA PRO A 330 -21.66 -17.02 2.14
C PRO A 330 -23.18 -17.26 2.21
N GLY A 331 -23.83 -17.31 1.04
CA GLY A 331 -25.27 -17.54 0.92
C GLY A 331 -26.13 -16.28 0.88
N TYR A 332 -25.56 -15.08 1.00
CA TYR A 332 -26.28 -13.81 0.84
C TYR A 332 -26.02 -13.20 -0.55
N VAL A 333 -27.00 -12.41 -1.02
CA VAL A 333 -26.86 -11.66 -2.29
C VAL A 333 -25.67 -10.70 -2.18
N GLY A 334 -24.77 -10.71 -3.19
CA GLY A 334 -23.55 -9.92 -3.19
C GLY A 334 -22.35 -10.59 -2.51
N TYR A 335 -22.35 -11.89 -2.31
CA TYR A 335 -21.20 -12.65 -1.79
C TYR A 335 -19.94 -12.51 -2.67
N ASP A 336 -20.13 -12.45 -3.99
CA ASP A 336 -19.02 -12.25 -4.94
C ASP A 336 -18.49 -10.80 -4.97
N ASP A 337 -19.24 -9.86 -4.35
CA ASP A 337 -18.80 -8.47 -4.25
C ASP A 337 -17.81 -8.31 -3.09
N ALA A 338 -16.60 -7.89 -3.41
CA ALA A 338 -15.57 -7.61 -2.41
C ALA A 338 -16.00 -6.44 -1.50
N GLY A 339 -15.62 -6.50 -0.22
CA GLY A 339 -15.90 -5.41 0.73
C GLY A 339 -15.22 -4.10 0.31
N GLN A 340 -15.98 -3.01 0.33
CA GLN A 340 -15.49 -1.71 -0.16
C GLN A 340 -14.27 -1.18 0.62
N LEU A 341 -14.22 -1.40 1.93
CA LEU A 341 -13.10 -1.00 2.77
C LEU A 341 -11.94 -1.99 2.62
N THR A 342 -12.21 -3.28 2.81
CA THR A 342 -11.17 -4.32 2.81
C THR A 342 -10.46 -4.40 1.47
N GLU A 343 -11.17 -4.31 0.35
CA GLU A 343 -10.57 -4.33 -0.98
C GLU A 343 -9.72 -3.08 -1.27
N LYS A 344 -10.20 -1.88 -0.88
CA LYS A 344 -9.44 -0.64 -1.05
C LYS A 344 -8.14 -0.66 -0.25
N VAL A 345 -8.20 -1.14 1.01
CA VAL A 345 -7.02 -1.23 1.89
C VAL A 345 -6.05 -2.30 1.37
N ARG A 346 -6.53 -3.45 0.90
CA ARG A 346 -5.69 -4.49 0.30
C ARG A 346 -4.92 -3.98 -0.91
N ARG A 347 -5.56 -3.12 -1.74
CA ARG A 347 -4.90 -2.49 -2.91
C ARG A 347 -3.98 -1.34 -2.53
N LYS A 348 -4.28 -0.62 -1.44
CA LYS A 348 -3.53 0.52 -0.94
C LYS A 348 -3.31 0.39 0.58
N PRO A 349 -2.43 -0.53 1.02
CA PRO A 349 -2.20 -0.76 2.45
C PRO A 349 -1.53 0.42 3.15
N TYR A 350 -0.93 1.32 2.38
CA TYR A 350 -0.31 2.57 2.83
C TYR A 350 -1.22 3.73 2.44
N SER A 351 -2.18 4.07 3.32
CA SER A 351 -3.23 5.03 3.01
C SER A 351 -3.80 5.73 4.24
N VAL A 352 -4.46 6.86 4.02
CA VAL A 352 -5.31 7.51 5.01
C VAL A 352 -6.75 7.07 4.77
N ILE A 353 -7.40 6.55 5.80
CA ILE A 353 -8.81 6.18 5.75
C ILE A 353 -9.60 7.30 6.44
N LEU A 354 -10.42 7.98 5.67
CA LEU A 354 -11.35 9.01 6.17
C LEU A 354 -12.74 8.43 6.30
N LEU A 355 -13.24 8.35 7.52
CA LEU A 355 -14.62 8.04 7.84
C LEU A 355 -15.35 9.36 8.12
N ASP A 356 -16.08 9.85 7.11
CA ASP A 356 -16.75 11.15 7.20
C ASP A 356 -18.12 11.00 7.89
N GLU A 357 -18.47 11.93 8.80
CA GLU A 357 -19.71 11.94 9.57
C GLU A 357 -19.97 10.64 10.36
N ILE A 358 -18.96 10.21 11.13
CA ILE A 358 -18.95 8.92 11.85
C ILE A 358 -20.15 8.76 12.81
N GLU A 359 -20.72 9.83 13.34
CA GLU A 359 -21.90 9.81 14.19
C GLU A 359 -23.15 9.26 13.51
N LYS A 360 -23.19 9.19 12.18
CA LYS A 360 -24.29 8.62 11.40
C LYS A 360 -24.23 7.12 11.21
N ALA A 361 -23.07 6.51 11.46
CA ALA A 361 -22.86 5.09 11.26
C ALA A 361 -23.73 4.23 12.20
N HIS A 362 -24.18 3.08 11.70
CA HIS A 362 -24.87 2.10 12.54
C HIS A 362 -23.93 1.56 13.63
N PRO A 363 -24.44 1.25 14.86
CA PRO A 363 -23.62 0.73 15.97
C PRO A 363 -22.76 -0.49 15.63
N GLU A 364 -23.18 -1.35 14.72
CA GLU A 364 -22.41 -2.52 14.28
C GLU A 364 -21.12 -2.14 13.52
N VAL A 365 -21.08 -0.99 12.87
CA VAL A 365 -19.88 -0.46 12.20
C VAL A 365 -18.79 -0.16 13.24
N PHE A 366 -19.17 0.35 14.41
CA PHE A 366 -18.21 0.60 15.50
C PHE A 366 -17.56 -0.68 16.02
N ASN A 367 -18.29 -1.81 16.05
CA ASN A 367 -17.73 -3.09 16.46
C ASN A 367 -16.64 -3.56 15.49
N LEU A 368 -16.83 -3.35 14.18
CA LEU A 368 -15.81 -3.61 13.17
C LEU A 368 -14.55 -2.75 13.40
N PHE A 369 -14.75 -1.46 13.62
CA PHE A 369 -13.62 -0.55 13.86
C PHE A 369 -12.93 -0.82 15.20
N LEU A 370 -13.63 -1.28 16.23
CA LEU A 370 -12.98 -1.75 17.47
C LEU A 370 -11.99 -2.86 17.18
N GLN A 371 -12.36 -3.86 16.37
CA GLN A 371 -11.44 -4.93 15.98
C GLN A 371 -10.22 -4.39 15.20
N ILE A 372 -10.43 -3.48 14.23
CA ILE A 372 -9.34 -2.86 13.47
C ILE A 372 -8.40 -2.07 14.38
N LEU A 373 -8.95 -1.31 15.34
CA LEU A 373 -8.19 -0.47 16.26
C LEU A 373 -7.43 -1.27 17.33
N ASP A 374 -7.87 -2.48 17.66
CA ASP A 374 -7.21 -3.36 18.64
C ASP A 374 -6.19 -4.27 17.97
N ASP A 375 -6.62 -5.03 16.96
CA ASP A 375 -5.85 -6.10 16.34
C ASP A 375 -5.05 -5.63 15.11
N GLY A 376 -5.32 -4.43 14.59
CA GLY A 376 -4.72 -3.92 13.37
C GLY A 376 -5.12 -4.66 12.10
N ARG A 377 -6.05 -5.60 12.18
CA ARG A 377 -6.44 -6.48 11.06
C ARG A 377 -7.90 -6.92 11.16
N VAL A 378 -8.49 -7.27 10.02
CA VAL A 378 -9.84 -7.82 9.95
C VAL A 378 -9.93 -8.87 8.85
N ALA A 379 -10.72 -9.93 9.06
CA ALA A 379 -11.03 -10.91 8.02
C ALA A 379 -12.16 -10.39 7.12
N ASP A 380 -11.99 -10.50 5.80
CA ASP A 380 -13.06 -10.24 4.85
C ASP A 380 -14.08 -11.41 4.83
N SER A 381 -15.15 -11.29 4.03
CA SER A 381 -16.18 -12.31 3.88
C SER A 381 -15.66 -13.64 3.34
N HIS A 382 -14.51 -13.67 2.69
CA HIS A 382 -13.85 -14.87 2.19
C HIS A 382 -12.84 -15.46 3.18
N GLY A 383 -12.73 -14.90 4.40
CA GLY A 383 -11.78 -15.32 5.43
C GLY A 383 -10.35 -14.83 5.20
N LYS A 384 -10.11 -13.97 4.21
CA LYS A 384 -8.79 -13.36 3.98
C LYS A 384 -8.54 -12.24 4.97
N ILE A 385 -7.38 -12.27 5.62
CA ILE A 385 -6.98 -11.23 6.58
C ILE A 385 -6.49 -10.00 5.80
N VAL A 386 -7.03 -8.83 6.15
CA VAL A 386 -6.63 -7.53 5.64
C VAL A 386 -5.97 -6.75 6.77
N ASN A 387 -4.74 -6.30 6.55
CA ASN A 387 -3.94 -5.58 7.53
C ASN A 387 -4.13 -4.07 7.40
N PHE A 388 -4.34 -3.39 8.53
CA PHE A 388 -4.53 -1.94 8.65
C PHE A 388 -3.39 -1.24 9.38
N GLU A 389 -2.36 -1.98 9.84
CA GLU A 389 -1.26 -1.44 10.66
C GLU A 389 -0.57 -0.23 10.05
N ASN A 390 -0.44 -0.22 8.72
CA ASN A 390 0.21 0.84 7.96
C ASN A 390 -0.75 1.98 7.55
N THR A 391 -2.03 1.92 7.94
CA THR A 391 -3.00 2.97 7.63
C THR A 391 -3.08 4.01 8.75
N ILE A 392 -3.58 5.21 8.40
CA ILE A 392 -3.98 6.23 9.35
C ILE A 392 -5.49 6.35 9.26
N ILE A 393 -6.20 6.11 10.37
CA ILE A 393 -7.66 6.17 10.41
C ILE A 393 -8.10 7.50 11.01
N ILE A 394 -8.85 8.27 10.24
CA ILE A 394 -9.36 9.59 10.67
C ILE A 394 -10.88 9.57 10.55
N MET A 395 -11.55 9.84 11.65
CA MET A 395 -12.99 9.92 11.75
C MET A 395 -13.39 11.39 11.92
N THR A 396 -14.28 11.91 11.08
CA THR A 396 -14.78 13.28 11.26
C THR A 396 -16.16 13.27 11.88
N THR A 397 -16.41 14.22 12.77
CA THR A 397 -17.72 14.43 13.37
C THR A 397 -18.04 15.92 13.50
N ASN A 398 -19.32 16.23 13.41
CA ASN A 398 -19.84 17.55 13.72
C ASN A 398 -20.43 17.62 15.14
N ALA A 399 -20.32 16.55 15.93
CA ALA A 399 -20.77 16.50 17.31
C ALA A 399 -20.10 17.61 18.15
N GLY A 400 -20.88 18.27 19.02
CA GLY A 400 -20.41 19.39 19.84
C GLY A 400 -20.39 20.75 19.14
N SER A 401 -20.69 20.81 17.83
CA SER A 401 -20.71 22.07 17.06
C SER A 401 -22.02 22.87 17.18
N GLU A 402 -23.09 22.31 17.77
CA GLU A 402 -24.34 23.04 18.05
C GLU A 402 -24.14 24.01 19.21
N PHE A 403 -23.40 25.08 18.95
CA PHE A 403 -23.41 26.23 19.84
C PHE A 403 -24.81 26.87 19.79
N LYS A 404 -25.60 26.61 20.80
CA LYS A 404 -26.69 27.54 21.13
C LYS A 404 -26.01 28.89 21.39
N SER A 405 -26.19 29.80 20.45
CA SER A 405 -25.78 31.19 20.58
C SER A 405 -26.57 31.84 21.72
N ALA A 406 -26.10 31.61 22.93
CA ALA A 406 -26.59 32.34 24.08
C ALA A 406 -25.48 33.33 24.48
N ALA A 407 -25.75 34.59 24.13
CA ALA A 407 -25.14 35.81 24.64
C ALA A 407 -23.67 36.07 24.32
N ALA A 408 -23.46 37.06 23.47
CA ALA A 408 -22.40 38.05 23.40
C ALA A 408 -21.39 38.09 24.55
N GLY A 409 -20.13 37.85 24.24
CA GLY A 409 -18.99 38.15 25.11
C GLY A 409 -17.82 37.23 24.81
N PHE A 410 -16.86 37.71 24.05
CA PHE A 410 -15.55 37.05 23.90
C PHE A 410 -14.79 37.17 25.23
N ASN A 411 -14.77 36.09 26.01
CA ASN A 411 -13.89 35.94 27.16
C ASN A 411 -13.08 34.67 27.00
N SER A 412 -11.83 34.68 27.42
CA SER A 412 -10.83 33.61 27.42
C SER A 412 -11.25 32.30 28.11
N ASN A 413 -12.42 32.23 28.69
CA ASN A 413 -13.03 31.02 29.25
C ASN A 413 -13.85 30.19 28.25
N ASP A 414 -13.98 30.65 26.98
CA ASP A 414 -14.79 29.94 25.99
C ASP A 414 -14.08 28.74 25.34
N GLU A 415 -12.75 28.72 25.37
CA GLU A 415 -11.94 27.59 24.84
C GLU A 415 -12.07 26.33 25.70
N VAL A 416 -11.98 26.48 27.03
CA VAL A 416 -12.14 25.35 27.97
C VAL A 416 -13.56 24.76 27.90
N LYS A 417 -14.56 25.61 27.61
CA LYS A 417 -15.94 25.16 27.42
C LYS A 417 -16.17 24.42 26.10
N LEU A 418 -15.33 24.66 25.09
CA LEU A 418 -15.39 23.97 23.79
C LEU A 418 -15.01 22.50 23.93
N ASP A 419 -13.87 22.23 24.54
CA ASP A 419 -13.37 20.87 24.71
C ASP A 419 -14.29 20.04 25.62
N ASP A 420 -14.77 20.64 26.73
CA ASP A 420 -15.75 20.00 27.63
C ASP A 420 -17.07 19.66 26.93
N ASN A 421 -17.53 20.50 26.01
CA ASN A 421 -18.77 20.26 25.28
C ASN A 421 -18.58 19.20 24.17
N VAL A 422 -17.44 19.20 23.50
CA VAL A 422 -17.09 18.16 22.53
C VAL A 422 -17.01 16.81 23.23
N ASP A 423 -16.32 16.72 24.34
CA ASP A 423 -16.18 15.49 25.12
C ASP A 423 -17.54 14.96 25.60
N LYS A 424 -18.42 15.83 26.10
CA LYS A 424 -19.78 15.45 26.51
C LYS A 424 -20.60 14.95 25.32
N SER A 425 -20.50 15.62 24.19
CA SER A 425 -21.22 15.23 22.98
C SER A 425 -20.71 13.90 22.44
N LEU A 426 -19.39 13.69 22.40
CA LEU A 426 -18.79 12.43 21.94
C LEU A 426 -19.26 11.25 22.82
N LYS A 427 -19.31 11.43 24.15
CA LYS A 427 -19.80 10.40 25.09
C LYS A 427 -21.28 10.06 24.92
N GLN A 428 -22.08 10.92 24.25
CA GLN A 428 -23.48 10.62 23.92
C GLN A 428 -23.60 9.73 22.69
N PHE A 429 -22.70 9.90 21.70
CA PHE A 429 -22.72 9.15 20.43
C PHE A 429 -21.90 7.87 20.48
N PHE A 430 -20.78 7.87 21.23
CA PHE A 430 -19.84 6.77 21.24
C PHE A 430 -19.73 6.10 22.61
N LYS A 431 -19.62 4.78 22.62
CA LYS A 431 -19.35 4.04 23.84
C LYS A 431 -17.96 4.40 24.38
N PRO A 432 -17.77 4.44 25.71
CA PRO A 432 -16.45 4.71 26.32
C PRO A 432 -15.36 3.78 25.83
N GLU A 433 -15.69 2.52 25.57
CA GLU A 433 -14.77 1.51 25.04
C GLU A 433 -14.16 1.95 23.70
N PHE A 434 -14.99 2.49 22.78
CA PHE A 434 -14.55 2.97 21.49
C PHE A 434 -13.63 4.20 21.62
N LEU A 435 -14.03 5.17 22.44
CA LEU A 435 -13.23 6.39 22.66
C LEU A 435 -11.85 6.09 23.27
N ASN A 436 -11.75 5.08 24.13
CA ASN A 436 -10.50 4.66 24.76
C ASN A 436 -9.50 3.97 23.78
N ARG A 437 -9.97 3.56 22.59
CA ARG A 437 -9.12 2.95 21.54
C ARG A 437 -8.55 3.97 20.57
N ILE A 438 -9.10 5.18 20.56
CA ILE A 438 -8.64 6.27 19.71
C ILE A 438 -7.36 6.87 20.32
N ASP A 439 -6.34 7.07 19.48
CA ASP A 439 -5.06 7.62 19.92
C ASP A 439 -5.14 9.11 20.28
N GLU A 440 -5.94 9.90 19.52
CA GLU A 440 -6.08 11.33 19.79
C GLU A 440 -7.46 11.85 19.32
N ILE A 441 -8.10 12.66 20.15
CA ILE A 441 -9.31 13.41 19.81
C ILE A 441 -8.90 14.84 19.57
N VAL A 442 -9.11 15.33 18.37
CA VAL A 442 -8.65 16.64 17.90
C VAL A 442 -9.82 17.57 17.71
N THR A 443 -9.87 18.64 18.49
CA THR A 443 -10.92 19.68 18.43
C THR A 443 -10.52 20.77 17.45
N PHE A 444 -11.36 21.05 16.46
CA PHE A 444 -11.18 22.13 15.49
C PHE A 444 -11.91 23.39 15.93
N LYS A 445 -11.18 24.50 16.00
CA LYS A 445 -11.71 25.80 16.39
C LYS A 445 -12.36 26.52 15.21
N PRO A 446 -13.37 27.39 15.45
CA PRO A 446 -13.89 28.28 14.40
C PRO A 446 -12.78 29.18 13.84
N LEU A 447 -12.83 29.44 12.52
CA LEU A 447 -11.85 30.26 11.84
C LEU A 447 -12.05 31.75 12.14
N THR A 448 -10.95 32.47 12.39
CA THR A 448 -10.94 33.94 12.55
C THR A 448 -10.98 34.63 11.19
N LYS A 449 -11.29 35.93 11.16
CA LYS A 449 -11.23 36.71 9.91
C LYS A 449 -9.84 36.71 9.27
N GLU A 450 -8.79 36.72 10.08
CA GLU A 450 -7.40 36.66 9.60
C GLU A 450 -7.09 35.32 8.95
N ASN A 451 -7.53 34.21 9.56
CA ASN A 451 -7.40 32.88 8.95
C ASN A 451 -8.13 32.81 7.61
N LEU A 452 -9.33 33.40 7.52
CA LEU A 452 -10.10 33.40 6.27
C LEU A 452 -9.44 34.20 5.15
N ARG A 453 -8.76 35.31 5.47
CA ARG A 453 -7.94 36.07 4.49
C ARG A 453 -6.77 35.22 3.97
N GLN A 454 -6.06 34.56 4.86
CA GLN A 454 -4.98 33.65 4.48
C GLN A 454 -5.47 32.47 3.62
N ILE A 455 -6.68 31.94 3.92
CA ILE A 455 -7.31 30.89 3.10
C ILE A 455 -7.66 31.43 1.71
N ILE A 456 -8.13 32.66 1.58
CA ILE A 456 -8.36 33.29 0.27
C ILE A 456 -7.05 33.36 -0.50
N ASP A 457 -5.96 33.82 0.12
CA ASP A 457 -4.65 33.88 -0.52
C ASP A 457 -4.15 32.51 -0.99
N LEU A 458 -4.40 31.46 -0.19
CA LEU A 458 -4.08 30.09 -0.55
C LEU A 458 -4.90 29.62 -1.77
N LEU A 459 -6.21 29.83 -1.76
CA LEU A 459 -7.10 29.46 -2.88
C LEU A 459 -6.78 30.22 -4.17
N LEU A 460 -6.27 31.43 -4.06
CA LEU A 460 -5.81 32.24 -5.21
C LEU A 460 -4.49 31.70 -5.81
N LYS A 461 -3.67 30.93 -5.06
CA LYS A 461 -2.42 30.36 -5.59
C LYS A 461 -2.65 29.48 -6.82
N ASP A 462 -3.71 28.67 -6.83
CA ASP A 462 -4.06 27.81 -7.96
C ASP A 462 -4.39 28.63 -9.22
N ILE A 463 -5.08 29.76 -9.03
CA ILE A 463 -5.41 30.67 -10.13
C ILE A 463 -4.15 31.37 -10.63
N HIS A 464 -3.28 31.78 -9.70
CA HIS A 464 -1.99 32.38 -10.05
C HIS A 464 -1.11 31.42 -10.86
N ALA A 465 -1.04 30.14 -10.46
CA ALA A 465 -0.28 29.12 -11.18
C ALA A 465 -0.81 28.91 -12.62
N LYS A 466 -2.12 28.79 -12.78
CA LYS A 466 -2.74 28.64 -14.12
C LYS A 466 -2.55 29.86 -15.03
N LEU A 467 -2.54 31.06 -14.46
CA LEU A 467 -2.28 32.27 -15.23
C LEU A 467 -0.80 32.43 -15.57
N ALA A 468 0.09 31.97 -14.67
CA ALA A 468 1.53 31.95 -14.94
C ALA A 468 1.90 31.03 -16.11
N GLU A 469 1.18 29.90 -16.31
CA GLU A 469 1.34 29.04 -17.51
C GLU A 469 1.05 29.81 -18.83
N LYS A 470 0.23 30.87 -18.76
CA LYS A 470 -0.08 31.76 -19.88
C LYS A 470 0.77 33.04 -19.89
N ASP A 471 1.82 33.08 -19.06
CA ASP A 471 2.67 34.25 -18.86
C ASP A 471 1.86 35.53 -18.46
N ALA A 472 0.78 35.32 -17.67
CA ALA A 472 -0.07 36.40 -17.16
C ALA A 472 0.00 36.48 -15.64
N LYS A 473 -0.05 37.67 -15.07
CA LYS A 473 0.02 37.91 -13.63
C LYS A 473 -1.30 38.44 -13.12
N LEU A 474 -1.83 37.85 -12.03
CA LEU A 474 -3.02 38.38 -11.34
C LEU A 474 -2.59 39.16 -10.09
N VAL A 475 -3.21 40.30 -9.89
CA VAL A 475 -3.09 41.11 -8.67
C VAL A 475 -4.51 41.33 -8.13
N VAL A 476 -4.77 40.84 -6.92
CA VAL A 476 -6.08 40.99 -6.24
C VAL A 476 -5.91 42.00 -5.13
N THR A 477 -6.67 43.11 -5.18
CA THR A 477 -6.61 44.15 -4.17
C THR A 477 -7.20 43.68 -2.83
N ASP A 478 -6.82 44.31 -1.73
CA ASP A 478 -7.34 43.96 -0.41
C ASP A 478 -8.86 44.22 -0.31
N GLU A 479 -9.36 45.24 -1.01
CA GLU A 479 -10.80 45.54 -1.12
C GLU A 479 -11.55 44.40 -1.85
N ALA A 480 -10.95 43.82 -2.88
CA ALA A 480 -11.52 42.68 -3.58
C ALA A 480 -11.53 41.42 -2.70
N LYS A 481 -10.46 41.20 -1.92
CA LYS A 481 -10.43 40.09 -0.94
C LYS A 481 -11.48 40.26 0.16
N GLU A 482 -11.69 41.49 0.66
CA GLU A 482 -12.76 41.78 1.62
C GLU A 482 -14.14 41.46 1.04
N LEU A 483 -14.41 41.82 -0.22
CA LEU A 483 -15.67 41.48 -0.87
C LEU A 483 -15.85 39.94 -1.03
N ILE A 484 -14.79 39.23 -1.36
CA ILE A 484 -14.83 37.75 -1.40
C ILE A 484 -15.16 37.21 -0.01
N LEU A 485 -14.54 37.76 1.03
CA LEU A 485 -14.81 37.38 2.41
C LEU A 485 -16.25 37.64 2.81
N GLU A 486 -16.77 38.86 2.54
CA GLU A 486 -18.15 39.24 2.83
C GLU A 486 -19.19 38.32 2.19
N LYS A 487 -18.97 37.93 0.93
CA LYS A 487 -19.88 37.04 0.18
C LYS A 487 -19.65 35.57 0.39
N GLY A 488 -18.44 35.18 0.78
CA GLY A 488 -18.01 33.79 0.90
C GLY A 488 -17.98 33.28 2.34
N TYR A 489 -18.19 34.09 3.36
CA TYR A 489 -18.22 33.64 4.74
C TYR A 489 -19.66 33.48 5.25
N ASP A 490 -19.96 32.28 5.72
CA ASP A 490 -21.17 31.99 6.48
C ASP A 490 -20.79 31.31 7.79
N LYS A 491 -21.24 31.87 8.91
CA LYS A 491 -20.96 31.36 10.27
C LYS A 491 -21.33 29.88 10.45
N ARG A 492 -22.29 29.36 9.69
CA ARG A 492 -22.74 27.95 9.74
C ARG A 492 -21.87 27.02 8.88
N TYR A 493 -21.38 27.53 7.77
CA TYR A 493 -20.64 26.73 6.77
C TYR A 493 -19.14 27.00 6.72
N GLY A 494 -18.64 27.92 7.56
CA GLY A 494 -17.23 28.30 7.68
C GLY A 494 -16.64 28.80 6.37
N ALA A 495 -15.46 28.30 6.00
CA ALA A 495 -14.76 28.65 4.78
C ALA A 495 -15.28 27.93 3.51
N ARG A 496 -16.20 26.97 3.62
CA ARG A 496 -16.69 26.17 2.48
C ARG A 496 -17.28 27.00 1.34
N PRO A 497 -18.06 28.08 1.59
CA PRO A 497 -18.57 28.94 0.54
C PRO A 497 -17.53 29.86 -0.12
N LEU A 498 -16.35 30.08 0.48
CA LEU A 498 -15.31 30.95 -0.09
C LEU A 498 -14.87 30.50 -1.49
N LYS A 499 -14.70 29.20 -1.69
CA LYS A 499 -14.34 28.65 -3.01
C LYS A 499 -15.37 28.99 -4.08
N ARG A 500 -16.67 28.91 -3.74
CA ARG A 500 -17.76 29.30 -4.65
C ARG A 500 -17.80 30.80 -4.90
N ALA A 501 -17.49 31.59 -3.86
CA ALA A 501 -17.40 33.04 -4.01
C ALA A 501 -16.25 33.44 -4.96
N ILE A 502 -15.07 32.86 -4.79
CA ILE A 502 -13.93 33.07 -5.70
C ILE A 502 -14.31 32.65 -7.12
N GLN A 503 -14.89 31.46 -7.29
CA GLN A 503 -15.32 30.97 -8.60
C GLN A 503 -16.25 31.98 -9.29
N LYS A 504 -17.32 32.38 -8.62
CA LYS A 504 -18.34 33.28 -9.18
C LYS A 504 -17.84 34.71 -9.41
N LEU A 505 -17.03 35.24 -8.48
CA LEU A 505 -16.59 36.65 -8.52
C LEU A 505 -15.34 36.87 -9.36
N LEU A 506 -14.48 35.85 -9.48
CA LEU A 506 -13.18 35.96 -10.09
C LEU A 506 -12.99 35.00 -11.28
N GLU A 507 -13.12 33.67 -11.09
CA GLU A 507 -12.83 32.67 -12.14
C GLU A 507 -13.75 32.82 -13.35
N ASP A 508 -15.07 33.03 -13.14
CA ASP A 508 -16.03 33.21 -14.24
C ASP A 508 -15.65 34.41 -15.10
N LYS A 509 -15.23 35.52 -14.47
CA LYS A 509 -14.80 36.74 -15.17
C LYS A 509 -13.45 36.57 -15.87
N LEU A 510 -12.50 35.88 -15.24
CA LEU A 510 -11.22 35.53 -15.86
C LEU A 510 -11.40 34.60 -17.07
N SER A 511 -12.33 33.67 -16.98
CA SER A 511 -12.65 32.77 -18.08
C SER A 511 -13.15 33.53 -19.31
N ILE A 512 -14.02 34.53 -19.11
CA ILE A 512 -14.51 35.40 -20.20
C ILE A 512 -13.34 36.18 -20.83
N LEU A 513 -12.44 36.79 -20.00
CA LEU A 513 -11.28 37.50 -20.51
C LEU A 513 -10.32 36.58 -21.29
N SER A 514 -10.17 35.34 -20.86
CA SER A 514 -9.36 34.34 -21.56
C SER A 514 -9.97 33.96 -22.92
N LEU A 515 -11.29 33.70 -22.96
CA LEU A 515 -12.01 33.31 -24.17
C LEU A 515 -12.10 34.47 -25.19
N THR A 516 -12.16 35.71 -24.73
CA THR A 516 -12.16 36.90 -25.60
C THR A 516 -10.76 37.34 -26.05
N GLY A 517 -9.70 36.57 -25.69
CA GLY A 517 -8.33 36.86 -26.11
C GLY A 517 -7.69 38.09 -25.43
N GLN A 518 -8.30 38.57 -24.34
CA GLN A 518 -7.77 39.73 -23.61
C GLN A 518 -6.64 39.37 -22.63
N ILE A 519 -6.45 38.06 -22.35
CA ILE A 519 -5.29 37.58 -21.60
C ILE A 519 -4.19 37.23 -22.60
N THR A 520 -3.26 38.14 -22.78
CA THR A 520 -2.09 37.98 -23.64
C THR A 520 -0.86 37.70 -22.79
N SER A 521 0.22 37.15 -23.40
CA SER A 521 1.53 37.00 -22.74
C SER A 521 2.04 38.35 -22.20
N GLY A 522 2.56 38.35 -20.97
CA GLY A 522 3.06 39.55 -20.28
C GLY A 522 1.97 40.47 -19.71
N CYS A 523 0.67 40.09 -19.76
CA CYS A 523 -0.36 40.98 -19.22
C CYS A 523 -0.45 40.89 -17.67
N VAL A 524 -0.75 42.04 -17.05
CA VAL A 524 -1.09 42.12 -15.63
C VAL A 524 -2.57 42.39 -15.49
N ILE A 525 -3.28 41.47 -14.81
CA ILE A 525 -4.70 41.56 -14.54
C ILE A 525 -4.89 42.02 -13.11
N THR A 526 -5.51 43.17 -12.92
CA THR A 526 -5.87 43.70 -11.61
C THR A 526 -7.34 43.45 -11.32
N ALA A 527 -7.60 42.73 -10.22
CA ALA A 527 -8.94 42.52 -9.69
C ALA A 527 -9.20 43.51 -8.56
N ASP A 528 -10.15 44.41 -8.76
CA ASP A 528 -10.49 45.46 -7.80
C ASP A 528 -11.99 45.45 -7.47
N ARG A 529 -12.34 45.96 -6.28
CA ARG A 529 -13.72 46.13 -5.83
C ARG A 529 -14.34 47.36 -6.45
N LYS A 530 -15.44 47.24 -7.17
CA LYS A 530 -16.27 48.35 -7.58
C LYS A 530 -17.68 48.07 -7.09
N ASP A 531 -18.09 48.86 -6.11
CA ASP A 531 -19.41 48.67 -5.39
C ASP A 531 -19.53 47.28 -4.78
N ASN A 532 -20.39 46.46 -5.29
CA ASN A 532 -20.70 45.10 -4.81
C ASN A 532 -20.20 43.99 -5.78
N GLU A 533 -19.29 44.32 -6.70
CA GLU A 533 -18.69 43.41 -7.69
C GLU A 533 -17.19 43.57 -7.78
N ILE A 534 -16.53 42.54 -8.32
CA ILE A 534 -15.11 42.60 -8.69
C ILE A 534 -15.02 42.97 -10.17
N THR A 535 -14.26 44.01 -10.47
CA THR A 535 -13.91 44.41 -11.84
C THR A 535 -12.49 43.96 -12.16
N LEU A 536 -12.32 43.40 -13.36
CA LEU A 536 -11.01 42.98 -13.85
C LEU A 536 -10.53 43.96 -14.90
N THR A 537 -9.32 44.48 -14.71
CA THR A 537 -8.62 45.37 -15.64
C THR A 537 -7.36 44.66 -16.12
N ALA A 538 -7.29 44.31 -17.39
CA ALA A 538 -6.10 43.73 -17.99
C ALA A 538 -5.26 44.84 -18.64
N VAL A 539 -4.01 44.97 -18.23
CA VAL A 539 -3.03 45.90 -18.82
C VAL A 539 -1.94 45.04 -19.45
N SER A 540 -1.84 45.14 -20.78
CA SER A 540 -0.73 44.52 -21.51
C SER A 540 0.50 45.38 -21.38
N ASN A 541 1.59 44.84 -20.80
CA ASN A 541 2.92 45.44 -20.87
C ASN A 541 3.52 45.12 -22.24
N LEU A 542 2.91 45.58 -23.32
CA LEU A 542 3.61 45.70 -24.58
C LEU A 542 4.66 46.81 -24.40
N ILE A 543 5.87 46.42 -24.09
CA ILE A 543 7.02 47.27 -24.31
C ILE A 543 7.06 47.46 -25.83
N GLU A 544 6.64 48.65 -26.29
CA GLU A 544 6.94 49.07 -27.65
C GLU A 544 8.46 49.02 -27.81
N ASN A 545 8.93 48.10 -28.65
CA ASN A 545 10.25 48.13 -29.24
C ASN A 545 10.16 48.77 -30.61
#